data_2912534b76fea7c816a3cfd60c38d4df
#
_entry.id   2912534b76fea7c816a3cfd60c38d4df
#
_cell.length_a   1.000
_cell.length_b   1.000
_cell.length_c   1.000
_cell.angle_alpha   90.00
_cell.angle_beta   90.00
_cell.angle_gamma   90.00
#
_symmetry.space_group_name_H-M   'P 1'
#
loop_
_entity.id
_entity.type
_entity.pdbx_description
1 polymer ?
#
loop_
_entity_poly.entity_id
_entity_poly.type
_entity_poly.pdbx_seq_one_letter_code
_entity_poly.pdbx_strand_id
1 'polypeptide(L)'
;MITGKQRAFLKGLVQKTEVSLIIGKNGCSESVIEQLEQILEKRELVKIKLLDNVTEDKEEIVQRILDNLQADFVQFIGSKFTFYRPAKEPKIEVPK
;
A
#
# COMPACT_ATOMS: atom_id res chain seq x y z
N MET A 1 -2.34 -9.00 10.94
CA MET A 1 -2.18 -9.57 9.57
C MET A 1 -3.55 -9.94 9.00
N ILE A 2 -3.76 -9.66 7.73
CA ILE A 2 -5.05 -9.97 7.09
C ILE A 2 -5.11 -11.45 6.68
N THR A 3 -6.33 -12.00 6.72
CA THR A 3 -6.55 -13.40 6.30
C THR A 3 -6.67 -13.45 4.78
N GLY A 4 -6.67 -14.67 4.21
CA GLY A 4 -6.88 -14.84 2.78
C GLY A 4 -8.23 -14.31 2.31
N LYS A 5 -9.26 -14.49 3.13
CA LYS A 5 -10.60 -13.98 2.83
C LYS A 5 -10.61 -12.45 2.81
N GLN A 6 -9.95 -11.83 3.77
CA GLN A 6 -9.85 -10.38 3.84
C GLN A 6 -9.04 -9.82 2.67
N ARG A 7 -7.95 -10.51 2.30
CA ARG A 7 -7.14 -10.11 1.15
C ARG A 7 -7.95 -10.17 -0.14
N ALA A 8 -8.74 -11.22 -0.32
CA ALA A 8 -9.58 -11.35 -1.52
C ALA A 8 -10.60 -10.21 -1.61
N PHE A 9 -11.18 -9.83 -0.48
CA PHE A 9 -12.12 -8.70 -0.42
C PHE A 9 -11.41 -7.39 -0.82
N LEU A 10 -10.22 -7.17 -0.26
CA LEU A 10 -9.45 -5.96 -0.55
C LEU A 10 -9.00 -5.90 -2.00
N LYS A 11 -8.64 -7.04 -2.60
CA LYS A 11 -8.27 -7.10 -4.02
C LYS A 11 -9.42 -6.62 -4.91
N GLY A 12 -10.65 -6.90 -4.51
CA GLY A 12 -11.81 -6.41 -5.24
C GLY A 12 -11.91 -4.89 -5.21
N LEU A 13 -11.55 -4.28 -4.07
CA LEU A 13 -11.56 -2.82 -3.93
C LEU A 13 -10.43 -2.17 -4.72
N VAL A 14 -9.29 -2.84 -4.89
CA VAL A 14 -8.15 -2.30 -5.62
C VAL A 14 -8.52 -1.91 -7.04
N GLN A 15 -9.38 -2.70 -7.68
CA GLN A 15 -9.81 -2.42 -9.05
C GLN A 15 -10.51 -1.08 -9.18
N LYS A 16 -11.12 -0.60 -8.10
CA LYS A 16 -11.84 0.67 -8.06
C LYS A 16 -11.01 1.79 -7.43
N THR A 17 -9.82 1.47 -6.98
CA THR A 17 -8.93 2.43 -6.30
C THR A 17 -7.93 3.01 -7.28
N GLU A 18 -7.85 4.33 -7.31
CA GLU A 18 -6.87 5.01 -8.14
C GLU A 18 -5.50 5.00 -7.47
N VAL A 19 -4.45 5.16 -8.28
CA VAL A 19 -3.09 5.27 -7.76
C VAL A 19 -3.00 6.50 -6.87
N SER A 20 -2.60 6.30 -5.63
CA SER A 20 -2.51 7.36 -4.62
C SER A 20 -1.13 8.02 -4.59
N LEU A 21 -0.10 7.28 -4.98
CA LEU A 21 1.28 7.74 -4.90
C LEU A 21 2.12 7.07 -5.97
N ILE A 22 3.09 7.83 -6.51
CA ILE A 22 4.01 7.31 -7.51
C ILE A 22 5.43 7.37 -6.91
N ILE A 23 6.16 6.26 -6.98
CA ILE A 23 7.55 6.20 -6.56
C ILE A 23 8.43 6.16 -7.80
N GLY A 24 9.31 7.15 -7.92
CA GLY A 24 10.21 7.27 -9.05
C GLY A 24 11.67 7.14 -8.63
N LYS A 25 12.53 7.88 -9.33
CA LYS A 25 13.99 7.81 -9.20
C LYS A 25 14.51 7.88 -7.76
N ASN A 26 13.87 8.67 -6.92
CA ASN A 26 14.32 8.85 -5.53
C ASN A 26 13.97 7.69 -4.60
N GLY A 27 13.19 6.73 -5.10
CA GLY A 27 12.85 5.55 -4.34
C GLY A 27 11.91 5.82 -3.17
N CYS A 28 11.91 4.89 -2.21
CA CYS A 28 11.04 4.98 -1.03
C CYS A 28 11.77 5.74 0.09
N SER A 29 11.73 7.06 0.03
CA SER A 29 12.35 7.95 1.02
C SER A 29 11.48 8.10 2.26
N GLU A 30 12.02 8.78 3.30
CA GLU A 30 11.24 9.08 4.49
C GLU A 30 10.02 9.93 4.16
N SER A 31 10.15 10.85 3.21
CA SER A 31 9.04 11.69 2.76
C SER A 31 7.91 10.83 2.17
N VAL A 32 8.27 9.80 1.40
CA VAL A 32 7.28 8.87 0.84
C VAL A 32 6.57 8.11 1.95
N ILE A 33 7.33 7.64 2.94
CA ILE A 33 6.75 6.92 4.09
C ILE A 33 5.77 7.82 4.84
N GLU A 34 6.11 9.08 5.07
CA GLU A 34 5.20 10.02 5.73
C GLU A 34 3.92 10.26 4.95
N GLN A 35 4.03 10.37 3.62
CA GLN A 35 2.86 10.53 2.77
C GLN A 35 1.96 9.30 2.82
N LEU A 36 2.56 8.11 2.81
CA LEU A 36 1.81 6.86 2.90
C LEU A 36 1.07 6.75 4.23
N GLU A 37 1.72 7.16 5.32
CA GLU A 37 1.11 7.19 6.64
C GLU A 37 -0.18 7.99 6.62
N GLN A 38 -0.13 9.19 6.04
CA GLN A 38 -1.28 10.08 5.97
C GLN A 38 -2.39 9.50 5.09
N ILE A 39 -2.03 8.89 3.98
CA ILE A 39 -3.01 8.29 3.07
C ILE A 39 -3.70 7.11 3.74
N LEU A 40 -2.95 6.24 4.41
CA LEU A 40 -3.51 5.09 5.11
C LEU A 40 -4.43 5.52 6.24
N GLU A 41 -4.08 6.58 6.95
CA GLU A 41 -4.92 7.08 8.03
C GLU A 41 -6.27 7.60 7.53
N LYS A 42 -6.30 8.15 6.32
CA LYS A 42 -7.53 8.67 5.72
C LYS A 42 -8.31 7.64 4.92
N ARG A 43 -7.62 6.78 4.18
CA ARG A 43 -8.25 5.89 3.21
C ARG A 43 -8.13 4.41 3.52
N GLU A 44 -7.22 4.04 4.41
CA GLU A 44 -6.95 2.67 4.81
C GLU A 44 -6.36 1.79 3.71
N LEU A 45 -6.63 2.09 2.44
CA LEU A 45 -6.13 1.35 1.29
C LEU A 45 -5.32 2.29 0.41
N VAL A 46 -4.09 1.92 0.09
CA VAL A 46 -3.23 2.74 -0.76
C VAL A 46 -2.71 1.93 -1.93
N LYS A 47 -2.73 2.53 -3.11
CA LYS A 47 -2.22 1.93 -4.33
C LYS A 47 -1.04 2.76 -4.82
N ILE A 48 0.12 2.13 -4.94
CA ILE A 48 1.38 2.78 -5.29
C ILE A 48 1.85 2.28 -6.64
N LYS A 49 2.26 3.19 -7.51
CA LYS A 49 2.87 2.84 -8.79
C LYS A 49 4.37 3.07 -8.73
N LEU A 50 5.14 2.07 -9.16
CA LEU A 50 6.59 2.20 -9.30
C LEU A 50 6.93 2.54 -10.74
N LEU A 51 7.74 3.57 -10.94
CA LEU A 51 8.21 3.94 -12.27
C LEU A 51 9.41 3.08 -12.65
N ASP A 52 9.68 2.97 -13.95
CA ASP A 52 10.77 2.14 -14.46
C ASP A 52 12.16 2.57 -14.00
N ASN A 53 12.31 3.83 -13.60
CA ASN A 53 13.60 4.36 -13.16
C ASN A 53 13.87 4.16 -11.67
N VAL A 54 13.04 3.39 -10.97
CA VAL A 54 13.31 3.01 -9.58
C VAL A 54 14.47 2.01 -9.57
N THR A 55 15.52 2.32 -8.82
CA THR A 55 16.71 1.47 -8.74
C THR A 55 16.69 0.53 -7.54
N GLU A 56 15.86 0.83 -6.54
CA GLU A 56 15.75 -0.03 -5.36
C GLU A 56 15.04 -1.34 -5.70
N ASP A 57 15.42 -2.41 -4.98
CA ASP A 57 14.75 -3.70 -5.11
C ASP A 57 13.30 -3.57 -4.63
N LYS A 58 12.37 -4.09 -5.42
CA LYS A 58 10.94 -4.03 -5.11
C LYS A 58 10.62 -4.68 -3.76
N GLU A 59 11.26 -5.79 -3.45
CA GLU A 59 11.04 -6.49 -2.18
C GLU A 59 11.52 -5.65 -0.99
N GLU A 60 12.61 -4.92 -1.15
CA GLU A 60 13.12 -4.03 -0.12
C GLU A 60 12.15 -2.87 0.13
N ILE A 61 11.57 -2.32 -0.94
CA ILE A 61 10.59 -1.25 -0.82
C ILE A 61 9.37 -1.74 -0.06
N VAL A 62 8.85 -2.92 -0.43
CA VAL A 62 7.69 -3.52 0.23
C VAL A 62 7.99 -3.73 1.71
N GLN A 63 9.15 -4.31 2.03
CA GLN A 63 9.51 -4.59 3.41
C GLN A 63 9.64 -3.31 4.24
N ARG A 64 10.22 -2.27 3.66
CA ARG A 64 10.35 -0.97 4.33
C ARG A 64 8.98 -0.39 4.67
N ILE A 65 8.04 -0.46 3.75
CA ILE A 65 6.68 0.03 3.97
C ILE A 65 5.99 -0.77 5.07
N LEU A 66 6.09 -2.09 5.02
CA LEU A 66 5.47 -2.95 6.02
C LEU A 66 6.04 -2.68 7.43
N ASP A 67 7.36 -2.55 7.51
CA ASP A 67 8.03 -2.35 8.81
C ASP A 67 7.73 -0.97 9.41
N ASN A 68 7.71 0.06 8.58
CA ASN A 68 7.53 1.43 9.08
C ASN A 68 6.09 1.80 9.35
N LEU A 69 5.16 1.25 8.60
CA LEU A 69 3.75 1.65 8.67
C LEU A 69 2.85 0.61 9.33
N GLN A 70 3.40 -0.59 9.60
CA GLN A 70 2.63 -1.70 10.17
C GLN A 70 1.40 -2.02 9.32
N ALA A 71 1.55 -1.87 7.99
CA ALA A 71 0.50 -2.15 7.04
C ALA A 71 0.56 -3.59 6.59
N ASP A 72 -0.51 -4.06 5.95
CA ASP A 72 -0.57 -5.39 5.36
C ASP A 72 -0.45 -5.29 3.85
N PHE A 73 0.30 -6.20 3.26
CA PHE A 73 0.46 -6.26 1.82
C PHE A 73 -0.77 -6.94 1.20
N VAL A 74 -1.39 -6.29 0.23
CA VAL A 74 -2.59 -6.82 -0.43
C VAL A 74 -2.24 -7.53 -1.73
N GLN A 75 -1.58 -6.83 -2.66
CA GLN A 75 -1.19 -7.45 -3.93
C GLN A 75 -0.16 -6.61 -4.67
N PHE A 76 0.47 -7.27 -5.65
CA PHE A 76 1.39 -6.64 -6.59
C PHE A 76 1.02 -7.09 -7.99
N ILE A 77 0.67 -6.16 -8.86
CA ILE A 77 0.33 -6.47 -10.25
C ILE A 77 1.05 -5.47 -11.16
N GLY A 78 1.90 -5.98 -12.03
CA GLY A 78 2.71 -5.14 -12.90
C GLY A 78 3.65 -4.26 -12.10
N SER A 79 3.46 -2.95 -12.16
CA SER A 79 4.27 -1.98 -11.43
C SER A 79 3.51 -1.35 -10.27
N LYS A 80 2.39 -1.93 -9.85
CA LYS A 80 1.52 -1.36 -8.82
C LYS A 80 1.44 -2.25 -7.59
N PHE A 81 1.73 -1.65 -6.42
CA PHE A 81 1.60 -2.30 -5.12
C PHE A 81 0.37 -1.75 -4.40
N THR A 82 -0.28 -2.60 -3.60
CA THR A 82 -1.39 -2.16 -2.76
C THR A 82 -1.15 -2.62 -1.33
N PHE A 83 -1.38 -1.71 -0.39
CA PHE A 83 -1.24 -1.94 1.05
C PHE A 83 -2.52 -1.54 1.76
N TYR A 84 -2.79 -2.17 2.90
CA TYR A 84 -3.96 -1.89 3.72
C TYR A 84 -3.54 -1.76 5.19
N ARG A 85 -4.12 -0.77 5.88
CA ARG A 85 -4.00 -0.60 7.32
C ARG A 85 -5.27 0.03 7.84
N PRO A 86 -5.97 -0.59 8.81
CA PRO A 86 -7.18 0.03 9.34
C PRO A 86 -6.83 1.33 10.07
N ALA A 87 -7.64 2.36 9.86
CA ALA A 87 -7.50 3.64 10.54
C ALA A 87 -8.05 3.51 11.98
N LYS A 88 -7.85 4.55 12.79
CA LYS A 88 -8.41 4.57 14.15
C LYS A 88 -9.92 4.42 14.11
N GLU A 89 -10.56 5.05 13.13
CA GLU A 89 -11.99 4.89 12.87
C GLU A 89 -12.13 4.18 11.53
N PRO A 90 -12.24 2.84 11.52
CA PRO A 90 -12.26 2.07 10.28
C PRO A 90 -13.40 2.49 9.35
N LYS A 91 -13.07 2.70 8.08
CA LYS A 91 -14.02 3.10 7.05
C LYS A 91 -14.37 1.95 6.12
N ILE A 92 -13.43 1.00 5.97
CA ILE A 92 -13.63 -0.17 5.14
C ILE A 92 -14.03 -1.33 6.04
N GLU A 93 -15.20 -1.90 5.77
CA GLU A 93 -15.66 -3.06 6.53
C GLU A 93 -15.08 -4.32 5.93
N VAL A 94 -13.94 -4.75 6.48
CA VAL A 94 -13.28 -5.96 6.02
C VAL A 94 -13.94 -7.17 6.67
N PRO A 95 -14.26 -8.23 5.90
CA PRO A 95 -14.90 -9.42 6.48
C PRO A 95 -14.00 -10.11 7.51
N LYS A 96 -14.63 -10.68 8.51
CA LYS A 96 -13.92 -11.39 9.58
C LYS A 96 -13.53 -12.79 9.16
#